data_01ee11adcf614b34c4e38a73696e82ff
#
_entry.id   01ee11adcf614b34c4e38a73696e82ff
#
_cell.length_a   1.000
_cell.length_b   1.000
_cell.length_c   1.000
_cell.angle_alpha   90.00
_cell.angle_beta   90.00
_cell.angle_gamma   90.00
#
_symmetry.space_group_name_H-M   'P 1'
#
loop_
_entity.id
_entity.type
_entity.pdbx_description
1 polymer ?
#
loop_
_entity_poly.entity_id
_entity_poly.type
_entity_poly.pdbx_seq_one_letter_code
_entity_poly.pdbx_strand_id
1 'polypeptide(L)'
;FIILLLLLLFVGFTRLLQWRKTSLFLSLVLISSFALIGSGLIPRYLLNDLQADYENKPDIQWSDNNAIVLLGAGTQLIKSTQEFEPAFFSFGRISETASQYKDCAKIQTTCKVIISGGDAQNNGVTEAEVYQQQLLRLGVPMRDIIQEPNSVNTWKNAQLTSDLMKHHKFDNIVLVSSGLHIRRSELYFNHFGLNVTPVRADYMAAQVSWLPLWYNFAVTDFALHEQIGFARYNIYNFMGWNSKREKPGDA
;
A
#
# COMPACT_ATOMS: atom_id res chain seq x y z
N PHE A 1 -2.49 8.13 -15.84
CA PHE A 1 -2.98 8.12 -17.23
C PHE A 1 -4.24 8.97 -17.40
N ILE A 2 -5.22 8.86 -16.50
CA ILE A 2 -6.48 9.64 -16.54
C ILE A 2 -6.25 11.15 -16.62
N ILE A 3 -5.27 11.68 -15.88
CA ILE A 3 -4.94 13.12 -15.89
C ILE A 3 -4.51 13.58 -17.29
N LEU A 4 -3.69 12.81 -17.99
CA LEU A 4 -3.27 13.14 -19.36
C LEU A 4 -4.44 13.08 -20.35
N LEU A 5 -5.35 12.11 -20.18
CA LEU A 5 -6.56 12.01 -20.99
C LEU A 5 -7.49 13.21 -20.76
N LEU A 6 -7.74 13.59 -19.51
CA LEU A 6 -8.53 14.78 -19.20
C LEU A 6 -7.91 16.06 -19.77
N LEU A 7 -6.59 16.19 -19.67
CA LEU A 7 -5.87 17.32 -20.25
C LEU A 7 -6.01 17.35 -21.78
N LEU A 8 -5.93 16.19 -22.46
CA LEU A 8 -6.15 16.06 -23.90
C LEU A 8 -7.57 16.49 -24.29
N LEU A 9 -8.58 16.03 -23.56
CA LEU A 9 -9.97 16.42 -23.79
C LEU A 9 -10.17 17.94 -23.62
N PHE A 10 -9.49 18.52 -22.61
CA PHE A 10 -9.58 19.96 -22.36
C PHE A 10 -8.87 20.78 -23.44
N VAL A 11 -7.75 20.28 -24.00
CA VAL A 11 -7.12 20.85 -25.20
C VAL A 11 -8.10 20.86 -26.38
N GLY A 12 -8.76 19.74 -26.65
CA GLY A 12 -9.77 19.65 -27.71
C GLY A 12 -10.93 20.62 -27.49
N PHE A 13 -11.46 20.70 -26.28
CA PHE A 13 -12.55 21.60 -25.92
C PHE A 13 -12.18 23.07 -26.12
N THR A 14 -11.00 23.51 -25.64
CA THR A 14 -10.54 24.90 -25.83
C THR A 14 -10.28 25.23 -27.32
N ARG A 15 -9.89 24.22 -28.10
CA ARG A 15 -9.73 24.38 -29.55
C ARG A 15 -11.06 24.56 -30.27
N LEU A 16 -12.10 23.85 -29.88
CA LEU A 16 -13.48 24.01 -30.40
C LEU A 16 -14.04 25.41 -30.06
N LEU A 17 -13.73 25.94 -28.89
CA LEU A 17 -14.09 27.29 -28.48
C LEU A 17 -13.23 28.39 -29.15
N GLN A 18 -12.33 28.02 -30.05
CA GLN A 18 -11.38 28.92 -30.72
C GLN A 18 -10.44 29.70 -29.79
N TRP A 19 -10.23 29.22 -28.57
CA TRP A 19 -9.30 29.78 -27.58
C TRP A 19 -7.84 29.36 -27.92
N ARG A 20 -7.33 29.84 -29.05
CA ARG A 20 -6.06 29.39 -29.62
C ARG A 20 -4.87 29.46 -28.67
N LYS A 21 -4.72 30.55 -27.92
CA LYS A 21 -3.61 30.72 -26.97
C LYS A 21 -3.69 29.71 -25.82
N THR A 22 -4.88 29.51 -25.23
CA THR A 22 -5.12 28.55 -24.17
C THR A 22 -4.91 27.12 -24.66
N SER A 23 -5.42 26.78 -25.85
CA SER A 23 -5.22 25.45 -26.47
C SER A 23 -3.74 25.17 -26.72
N LEU A 24 -2.97 26.16 -27.24
CA LEU A 24 -1.53 26.00 -27.44
C LEU A 24 -0.79 25.77 -26.12
N PHE A 25 -1.07 26.57 -25.10
CA PHE A 25 -0.47 26.42 -23.77
C PHE A 25 -0.76 25.03 -23.17
N LEU A 26 -2.02 24.61 -23.18
CA LEU A 26 -2.42 23.28 -22.68
C LEU A 26 -1.80 22.13 -23.49
N SER A 27 -1.63 22.30 -24.82
CA SER A 27 -0.94 21.32 -25.64
C SER A 27 0.54 21.19 -25.25
N LEU A 28 1.22 22.29 -24.98
CA LEU A 28 2.60 22.28 -24.49
C LEU A 28 2.71 21.60 -23.13
N VAL A 29 1.79 21.88 -22.20
CA VAL A 29 1.72 21.22 -20.89
C VAL A 29 1.51 19.73 -21.05
N LEU A 30 0.59 19.31 -21.92
CA LEU A 30 0.31 17.89 -22.19
C LEU A 30 1.55 17.17 -22.73
N ILE A 31 2.20 17.72 -23.76
CA ILE A 31 3.39 17.14 -24.37
C ILE A 31 4.54 17.07 -23.38
N SER A 32 4.77 18.15 -22.63
CA SER A 32 5.82 18.17 -21.59
C SER A 32 5.55 17.16 -20.49
N SER A 33 4.31 17.07 -19.99
CA SER A 33 3.93 16.08 -18.98
C SER A 33 4.11 14.67 -19.48
N PHE A 34 3.67 14.38 -20.72
CA PHE A 34 3.84 13.07 -21.35
C PHE A 34 5.34 12.68 -21.45
N ALA A 35 6.17 13.62 -21.91
CA ALA A 35 7.60 13.40 -22.03
C ALA A 35 8.28 13.19 -20.67
N LEU A 36 7.99 14.04 -19.68
CA LEU A 36 8.58 13.96 -18.32
C LEU A 36 8.14 12.72 -17.53
N ILE A 37 6.89 12.28 -17.71
CA ILE A 37 6.40 11.02 -17.11
C ILE A 37 7.07 9.86 -17.82
N GLY A 38 6.97 9.81 -19.14
CA GLY A 38 7.48 8.70 -19.94
C GLY A 38 8.99 8.51 -19.84
N SER A 39 9.76 9.59 -19.73
CA SER A 39 11.21 9.56 -19.52
C SER A 39 11.63 9.12 -18.11
N GLY A 40 10.71 9.03 -17.16
CA GLY A 40 10.99 8.59 -15.80
C GLY A 40 11.35 9.71 -14.82
N LEU A 41 11.40 10.97 -15.24
CA LEU A 41 11.78 12.08 -14.35
C LEU A 41 10.73 12.35 -13.28
N ILE A 42 9.46 12.47 -13.65
CA ILE A 42 8.35 12.65 -12.72
C ILE A 42 8.19 11.44 -11.79
N PRO A 43 8.05 10.20 -12.31
CA PRO A 43 7.87 9.06 -11.41
C PRO A 43 9.07 8.82 -10.48
N ARG A 44 10.29 9.10 -10.92
CA ARG A 44 11.47 9.03 -10.04
C ARG A 44 11.31 9.94 -8.82
N TYR A 45 10.89 11.19 -9.04
CA TYR A 45 10.67 12.13 -7.95
C TYR A 45 9.56 11.66 -7.00
N LEU A 46 8.40 11.25 -7.54
CA LEU A 46 7.26 10.80 -6.76
C LEU A 46 7.56 9.53 -5.95
N LEU A 47 8.25 8.56 -6.56
CA LEU A 47 8.64 7.32 -5.90
C LEU A 47 9.66 7.57 -4.79
N ASN A 48 10.65 8.42 -5.03
CA ASN A 48 11.62 8.78 -4.00
C ASN A 48 10.95 9.46 -2.81
N ASP A 49 10.02 10.40 -3.04
CA ASP A 49 9.27 11.06 -1.95
C ASP A 49 8.52 10.05 -1.07
N LEU A 50 7.96 9.01 -1.66
CA LEU A 50 7.18 8.01 -0.94
C LEU A 50 8.03 6.94 -0.23
N GLN A 51 9.22 6.62 -0.73
CA GLN A 51 9.97 5.43 -0.34
C GLN A 51 11.34 5.71 0.28
N ALA A 52 11.87 6.95 0.22
CA ALA A 52 13.24 7.24 0.66
C ALA A 52 13.49 6.86 2.13
N ASP A 53 12.53 7.11 3.01
CA ASP A 53 12.65 6.78 4.44
C ASP A 53 12.64 5.26 4.71
N TYR A 54 12.23 4.46 3.72
CA TYR A 54 12.10 3.00 3.80
C TYR A 54 13.08 2.26 2.88
N GLU A 55 14.08 2.94 2.32
CA GLU A 55 15.07 2.32 1.43
C GLU A 55 15.82 1.18 2.13
N ASN A 56 16.20 1.39 3.39
CA ASN A 56 16.80 0.37 4.22
C ASN A 56 15.71 -0.31 5.08
N LYS A 57 15.70 -1.65 5.07
CA LYS A 57 14.86 -2.39 6.01
C LYS A 57 15.45 -2.26 7.41
N PRO A 58 14.62 -1.98 8.44
CA PRO A 58 15.10 -1.89 9.80
C PRO A 58 15.58 -3.26 10.32
N ASP A 59 16.55 -3.23 11.22
CA ASP A 59 16.89 -4.39 12.03
C ASP A 59 15.87 -4.51 13.17
N ILE A 60 15.04 -5.56 13.12
CA ILE A 60 13.93 -5.73 14.05
C ILE A 60 14.45 -6.25 15.38
N GLN A 61 14.22 -5.48 16.43
CA GLN A 61 14.47 -5.93 17.80
C GLN A 61 13.22 -6.66 18.31
N TRP A 62 13.28 -7.99 18.26
CA TRP A 62 12.18 -8.84 18.73
C TRP A 62 12.06 -8.81 20.24
N SER A 63 10.83 -8.72 20.75
CA SER A 63 10.46 -8.73 22.17
C SER A 63 9.87 -10.10 22.56
N ASP A 64 9.28 -10.20 23.75
CA ASP A 64 8.66 -11.45 24.20
C ASP A 64 7.39 -11.79 23.40
N ASN A 65 6.59 -10.76 23.03
CA ASN A 65 5.34 -10.93 22.29
C ASN A 65 5.33 -10.02 21.04
N ASN A 66 5.35 -10.61 19.86
CA ASN A 66 5.49 -9.89 18.60
C ASN A 66 4.29 -10.14 17.69
N ALA A 67 3.83 -9.08 17.03
CA ALA A 67 2.88 -9.15 15.93
C ALA A 67 3.55 -8.73 14.62
N ILE A 68 3.31 -9.49 13.56
CA ILE A 68 3.70 -9.15 12.19
C ILE A 68 2.41 -8.95 11.40
N VAL A 69 2.10 -7.71 11.06
CA VAL A 69 0.88 -7.34 10.36
C VAL A 69 1.11 -7.34 8.87
N LEU A 70 0.40 -8.22 8.16
CA LEU A 70 0.38 -8.31 6.70
C LEU A 70 -0.84 -7.57 6.17
N LEU A 71 -0.62 -6.53 5.36
CA LEU A 71 -1.71 -5.79 4.71
C LEU A 71 -2.10 -6.39 3.37
N GLY A 72 -3.41 -6.49 3.14
CA GLY A 72 -3.98 -6.88 1.87
C GLY A 72 -3.56 -5.97 0.69
N ALA A 73 -3.56 -6.55 -0.52
CA ALA A 73 -3.28 -5.88 -1.79
C ALA A 73 -4.07 -6.49 -2.96
N GLY A 74 -5.17 -7.14 -2.64
CA GLY A 74 -6.10 -7.73 -3.60
C GLY A 74 -5.92 -9.23 -3.82
N THR A 75 -6.98 -9.80 -4.36
CA THR A 75 -7.04 -11.20 -4.84
C THR A 75 -7.37 -11.22 -6.32
N GLN A 76 -7.11 -12.32 -6.99
CA GLN A 76 -7.42 -12.51 -8.40
C GLN A 76 -8.02 -13.89 -8.64
N LEU A 77 -9.17 -13.94 -9.31
CA LEU A 77 -9.76 -15.19 -9.76
C LEU A 77 -9.01 -15.72 -10.99
N ILE A 78 -8.51 -16.94 -10.91
CA ILE A 78 -7.95 -17.68 -12.04
C ILE A 78 -9.08 -18.46 -12.71
N LYS A 79 -9.51 -17.97 -13.87
CA LYS A 79 -10.71 -18.50 -14.55
C LYS A 79 -10.61 -19.99 -14.92
N SER A 80 -9.41 -20.50 -15.21
CA SER A 80 -9.20 -21.89 -15.58
C SER A 80 -9.34 -22.88 -14.43
N THR A 81 -8.95 -22.49 -13.21
CA THR A 81 -9.01 -23.32 -12.00
C THR A 81 -10.18 -22.97 -11.10
N GLN A 82 -10.83 -21.83 -11.31
CA GLN A 82 -11.85 -21.24 -10.44
C GLN A 82 -11.34 -20.98 -9.00
N GLU A 83 -10.02 -20.85 -8.85
CA GLU A 83 -9.38 -20.56 -7.57
C GLU A 83 -9.01 -19.08 -7.44
N PHE A 84 -9.06 -18.57 -6.22
CA PHE A 84 -8.56 -17.24 -5.90
C PHE A 84 -7.10 -17.32 -5.47
N GLU A 85 -6.28 -16.48 -6.08
CA GLU A 85 -4.87 -16.31 -5.75
C GLU A 85 -4.60 -14.87 -5.27
N PRO A 86 -3.49 -14.64 -4.53
CA PRO A 86 -3.05 -13.28 -4.24
C PRO A 86 -2.81 -12.48 -5.52
N ALA A 87 -3.23 -11.22 -5.55
CA ALA A 87 -2.90 -10.34 -6.65
C ALA A 87 -1.40 -10.03 -6.71
N PHE A 88 -0.91 -9.49 -7.83
CA PHE A 88 0.52 -9.31 -8.12
C PHE A 88 1.32 -8.68 -6.97
N PHE A 89 0.83 -7.58 -6.38
CA PHE A 89 1.52 -6.90 -5.28
C PHE A 89 1.46 -7.61 -3.93
N SER A 90 0.65 -8.63 -3.80
CA SER A 90 0.47 -9.38 -2.55
C SER A 90 1.60 -10.36 -2.30
N PHE A 91 2.18 -10.96 -3.35
CA PHE A 91 3.21 -11.99 -3.22
C PHE A 91 4.46 -11.50 -2.49
N GLY A 92 4.94 -10.29 -2.81
CA GLY A 92 6.06 -9.67 -2.10
C GLY A 92 5.77 -9.52 -0.61
N ARG A 93 4.58 -9.03 -0.25
CA ARG A 93 4.16 -8.84 1.14
C ARG A 93 4.06 -10.16 1.89
N ILE A 94 3.45 -11.19 1.29
CA ILE A 94 3.34 -12.54 1.88
C ILE A 94 4.72 -13.15 2.11
N SER A 95 5.61 -13.05 1.12
CA SER A 95 6.99 -13.56 1.21
C SER A 95 7.79 -12.86 2.31
N GLU A 96 7.70 -11.52 2.38
CA GLU A 96 8.37 -10.74 3.42
C GLU A 96 7.82 -11.08 4.80
N THR A 97 6.49 -11.18 4.95
CA THR A 97 5.86 -11.59 6.22
C THR A 97 6.34 -12.94 6.69
N ALA A 98 6.43 -13.93 5.79
CA ALA A 98 6.96 -15.25 6.12
C ALA A 98 8.45 -15.21 6.52
N SER A 99 9.25 -14.32 5.90
CA SER A 99 10.65 -14.08 6.29
C SER A 99 10.74 -13.51 7.70
N GLN A 100 10.00 -12.44 7.98
CA GLN A 100 9.97 -11.80 9.29
C GLN A 100 9.49 -12.77 10.38
N TYR A 101 8.47 -13.60 10.08
CA TYR A 101 8.02 -14.64 11.00
C TYR A 101 9.14 -15.65 11.32
N LYS A 102 9.89 -16.10 10.31
CA LYS A 102 11.00 -17.04 10.52
C LYS A 102 12.11 -16.42 11.38
N ASP A 103 12.42 -15.14 11.17
CA ASP A 103 13.43 -14.44 11.95
C ASP A 103 13.00 -14.26 13.40
N CYS A 104 11.75 -13.88 13.64
CA CYS A 104 11.14 -13.83 14.96
C CYS A 104 11.17 -15.20 15.67
N ALA A 105 10.75 -16.27 14.99
CA ALA A 105 10.65 -17.61 15.56
C ALA A 105 12.03 -18.23 15.94
N LYS A 106 13.14 -17.77 15.33
CA LYS A 106 14.49 -18.26 15.66
C LYS A 106 14.92 -17.96 17.09
N ILE A 107 14.43 -16.87 17.68
CA ILE A 107 14.79 -16.45 19.04
C ILE A 107 13.85 -16.99 20.12
N GLN A 108 12.94 -17.92 19.77
CA GLN A 108 12.02 -18.64 20.65
C GLN A 108 11.07 -17.72 21.43
N THR A 109 10.66 -16.61 20.84
CA THR A 109 9.65 -15.69 21.37
C THR A 109 8.26 -15.98 20.80
N THR A 110 7.22 -15.36 21.34
CA THR A 110 5.88 -15.42 20.75
C THR A 110 5.84 -14.57 19.49
N CYS A 111 5.51 -15.20 18.37
CA CYS A 111 5.37 -14.53 17.06
C CYS A 111 4.00 -14.84 16.50
N LYS A 112 3.19 -13.80 16.22
CA LYS A 112 1.89 -13.94 15.56
C LYS A 112 1.88 -13.16 14.27
N VAL A 113 1.28 -13.74 13.23
CA VAL A 113 1.02 -13.06 11.96
C VAL A 113 -0.44 -12.65 11.93
N ILE A 114 -0.71 -11.36 11.81
CA ILE A 114 -2.06 -10.80 11.65
C ILE A 114 -2.23 -10.47 10.17
N ILE A 115 -3.18 -11.11 9.51
CA ILE A 115 -3.51 -10.82 8.11
C ILE A 115 -4.72 -9.89 8.11
N SER A 116 -4.50 -8.62 7.75
CA SER A 116 -5.57 -7.63 7.66
C SER A 116 -5.96 -7.41 6.19
N GLY A 117 -7.12 -7.93 5.82
CA GLY A 117 -7.64 -7.85 4.45
C GLY A 117 -8.96 -8.60 4.29
N GLY A 118 -10.02 -7.85 4.04
CA GLY A 118 -11.38 -8.35 3.76
C GLY A 118 -11.62 -8.59 2.27
N ASP A 119 -12.89 -8.71 1.91
CA ASP A 119 -13.33 -8.85 0.51
C ASP A 119 -13.58 -7.47 -0.13
N ALA A 120 -12.51 -6.70 -0.34
CA ALA A 120 -12.59 -5.35 -0.93
C ALA A 120 -13.03 -5.36 -2.40
N GLN A 121 -12.95 -6.50 -3.08
CA GLN A 121 -13.26 -6.66 -4.50
C GLN A 121 -14.61 -7.34 -4.75
N ASN A 122 -15.35 -7.71 -3.69
CA ASN A 122 -16.61 -8.46 -3.74
C ASN A 122 -16.47 -9.80 -4.51
N ASN A 123 -15.40 -10.50 -4.25
CA ASN A 123 -15.10 -11.80 -4.85
C ASN A 123 -15.74 -12.98 -4.10
N GLY A 124 -16.34 -12.75 -2.94
CA GLY A 124 -16.88 -13.78 -2.05
C GLY A 124 -15.82 -14.52 -1.23
N VAL A 125 -14.57 -14.04 -1.24
CA VAL A 125 -13.45 -14.54 -0.46
C VAL A 125 -12.61 -13.37 0.06
N THR A 126 -12.11 -13.47 1.28
CA THR A 126 -11.29 -12.43 1.87
C THR A 126 -9.82 -12.55 1.48
N GLU A 127 -9.10 -11.43 1.43
CA GLU A 127 -7.66 -11.44 1.25
C GLU A 127 -6.98 -12.24 2.37
N ALA A 128 -7.50 -12.14 3.61
CA ALA A 128 -6.98 -12.86 4.76
C ALA A 128 -7.03 -14.38 4.55
N GLU A 129 -8.13 -14.93 4.01
CA GLU A 129 -8.25 -16.36 3.69
C GLU A 129 -7.26 -16.80 2.62
N VAL A 130 -7.16 -16.05 1.53
CA VAL A 130 -6.27 -16.37 0.40
C VAL A 130 -4.81 -16.30 0.82
N TYR A 131 -4.41 -15.27 1.59
CA TYR A 131 -3.02 -15.11 2.02
C TYR A 131 -2.62 -16.10 3.11
N GLN A 132 -3.54 -16.51 3.98
CA GLN A 132 -3.30 -17.57 4.94
C GLN A 132 -2.85 -18.86 4.25
N GLN A 133 -3.49 -19.27 3.15
CA GLN A 133 -3.10 -20.45 2.40
C GLN A 133 -1.64 -20.35 1.92
N GLN A 134 -1.21 -19.19 1.46
CA GLN A 134 0.18 -18.98 1.03
C GLN A 134 1.15 -19.00 2.20
N LEU A 135 0.81 -18.37 3.32
CA LEU A 135 1.65 -18.37 4.53
C LEU A 135 1.83 -19.78 5.09
N LEU A 136 0.77 -20.62 5.08
CA LEU A 136 0.87 -22.03 5.45
C LEU A 136 1.86 -22.79 4.56
N ARG A 137 1.79 -22.58 3.23
CA ARG A 137 2.74 -23.17 2.27
C ARG A 137 4.19 -22.70 2.51
N LEU A 138 4.37 -21.47 2.99
CA LEU A 138 5.67 -20.90 3.35
C LEU A 138 6.17 -21.32 4.74
N GLY A 139 5.38 -22.15 5.46
CA GLY A 139 5.76 -22.74 6.74
C GLY A 139 5.41 -21.91 7.98
N VAL A 140 4.51 -20.93 7.87
CA VAL A 140 3.93 -20.26 9.03
C VAL A 140 2.84 -21.14 9.62
N PRO A 141 2.91 -21.60 10.88
CA PRO A 141 1.92 -22.49 11.46
C PRO A 141 0.54 -21.81 11.61
N MET A 142 -0.53 -22.55 11.38
CA MET A 142 -1.91 -22.07 11.54
C MET A 142 -2.18 -21.43 12.90
N ARG A 143 -1.65 -22.02 13.98
CA ARG A 143 -1.79 -21.52 15.35
C ARG A 143 -1.21 -20.11 15.58
N ASP A 144 -0.33 -19.66 14.69
CA ASP A 144 0.33 -18.36 14.77
C ASP A 144 -0.24 -17.34 13.80
N ILE A 145 -1.28 -17.70 13.04
CA ILE A 145 -1.99 -16.81 12.11
C ILE A 145 -3.29 -16.35 12.73
N ILE A 146 -3.52 -15.04 12.71
CA ILE A 146 -4.76 -14.38 13.12
C ILE A 146 -5.30 -13.65 11.90
N GLN A 147 -6.56 -13.87 11.54
CA GLN A 147 -7.21 -13.17 10.44
C GLN A 147 -8.00 -11.96 10.95
N GLU A 148 -7.87 -10.84 10.26
CA GLU A 148 -8.79 -9.70 10.31
C GLU A 148 -9.48 -9.60 8.93
N PRO A 149 -10.67 -10.21 8.73
CA PRO A 149 -11.26 -10.39 7.41
C PRO A 149 -12.28 -9.31 7.02
N ASN A 150 -12.42 -8.22 7.80
CA ASN A 150 -13.51 -7.26 7.63
C ASN A 150 -13.07 -5.94 6.97
N SER A 151 -11.78 -5.72 6.85
CA SER A 151 -11.24 -4.47 6.30
C SER A 151 -11.31 -4.43 4.78
N VAL A 152 -11.91 -3.37 4.22
CA VAL A 152 -12.09 -3.18 2.77
C VAL A 152 -11.22 -2.05 2.19
N ASN A 153 -10.37 -1.45 3.00
CA ASN A 153 -9.42 -0.41 2.61
C ASN A 153 -8.39 -0.19 3.72
N THR A 154 -7.30 0.53 3.41
CA THR A 154 -6.18 0.74 4.34
C THR A 154 -6.57 1.42 5.66
N TRP A 155 -7.55 2.34 5.62
CA TRP A 155 -8.07 2.97 6.84
C TRP A 155 -8.71 1.95 7.77
N LYS A 156 -9.54 1.07 7.19
CA LYS A 156 -10.18 -0.02 7.94
C LYS A 156 -9.17 -1.06 8.39
N ASN A 157 -8.14 -1.36 7.59
CA ASN A 157 -7.06 -2.23 8.02
C ASN A 157 -6.44 -1.72 9.34
N ALA A 158 -6.07 -0.44 9.39
CA ALA A 158 -5.49 0.15 10.60
C ALA A 158 -6.48 0.15 11.77
N GLN A 159 -7.73 0.56 11.54
CA GLN A 159 -8.76 0.61 12.57
C GLN A 159 -9.04 -0.77 13.17
N LEU A 160 -9.39 -1.75 12.32
CA LEU A 160 -9.81 -3.07 12.79
C LEU A 160 -8.64 -3.89 13.36
N THR A 161 -7.44 -3.70 12.83
CA THR A 161 -6.22 -4.28 13.44
C THR A 161 -5.96 -3.67 14.81
N SER A 162 -6.14 -2.34 14.99
CA SER A 162 -6.03 -1.71 16.31
C SER A 162 -7.05 -2.28 17.28
N ASP A 163 -8.31 -2.38 16.88
CA ASP A 163 -9.37 -2.97 17.73
C ASP A 163 -9.06 -4.43 18.09
N LEU A 164 -8.52 -5.22 17.16
CA LEU A 164 -8.09 -6.60 17.44
C LEU A 164 -6.95 -6.64 18.47
N MET A 165 -5.99 -5.72 18.36
CA MET A 165 -4.83 -5.66 19.25
C MET A 165 -5.19 -5.23 20.68
N LYS A 166 -6.31 -4.55 20.92
CA LYS A 166 -6.82 -4.27 22.27
C LYS A 166 -7.06 -5.54 23.11
N HIS A 167 -7.31 -6.66 22.43
CA HIS A 167 -7.51 -7.97 23.05
C HIS A 167 -6.23 -8.82 23.14
N HIS A 168 -5.13 -8.35 22.56
CA HIS A 168 -3.84 -9.04 22.52
C HIS A 168 -2.74 -8.08 22.97
N LYS A 169 -1.91 -8.49 23.91
CA LYS A 169 -0.76 -7.68 24.34
C LYS A 169 0.45 -8.03 23.49
N PHE A 170 0.80 -7.16 22.56
CA PHE A 170 2.03 -7.25 21.79
C PHE A 170 2.99 -6.13 22.20
N ASP A 171 4.25 -6.51 22.43
CA ASP A 171 5.29 -5.59 22.84
C ASP A 171 5.94 -4.92 21.62
N ASN A 172 5.92 -5.60 20.47
CA ASN A 172 6.46 -5.12 19.20
C ASN A 172 5.51 -5.46 18.05
N ILE A 173 5.29 -4.48 17.16
CA ILE A 173 4.39 -4.60 16.01
C ILE A 173 5.17 -4.26 14.75
N VAL A 174 5.37 -5.24 13.89
CA VAL A 174 6.01 -5.09 12.57
C VAL A 174 4.92 -4.97 11.51
N LEU A 175 4.93 -3.90 10.72
CA LEU A 175 3.97 -3.66 9.65
C LEU A 175 4.60 -3.96 8.29
N VAL A 176 4.10 -4.97 7.58
CA VAL A 176 4.59 -5.37 6.26
C VAL A 176 3.65 -4.86 5.17
N SER A 177 4.21 -4.07 4.25
CA SER A 177 3.49 -3.55 3.08
C SER A 177 4.44 -3.28 1.92
N SER A 178 3.93 -2.94 0.74
CA SER A 178 4.74 -2.46 -0.38
C SER A 178 5.46 -1.15 -0.03
N GLY A 179 6.69 -0.97 -0.50
CA GLY A 179 7.48 0.23 -0.23
C GLY A 179 6.76 1.53 -0.61
N LEU A 180 6.02 1.48 -1.71
CA LEU A 180 5.19 2.60 -2.15
C LEU A 180 4.04 2.95 -1.18
N HIS A 181 3.47 1.94 -0.51
CA HIS A 181 2.28 2.04 0.31
C HIS A 181 2.58 2.16 1.81
N ILE A 182 3.79 1.80 2.26
CA ILE A 182 4.14 1.64 3.67
C ILE A 182 3.97 2.94 4.46
N ARG A 183 4.37 4.07 3.91
CA ARG A 183 4.27 5.39 4.55
C ARG A 183 2.82 5.77 4.88
N ARG A 184 1.87 5.54 3.97
CA ARG A 184 0.45 5.80 4.23
C ARG A 184 -0.14 4.78 5.21
N SER A 185 0.29 3.54 5.13
CA SER A 185 -0.12 2.51 6.08
C SER A 185 0.32 2.87 7.51
N GLU A 186 1.59 3.20 7.71
CA GLU A 186 2.13 3.65 9.00
C GLU A 186 1.38 4.86 9.56
N LEU A 187 1.10 5.88 8.70
CA LEU A 187 0.33 7.06 9.09
C LEU A 187 -1.05 6.68 9.67
N TYR A 188 -1.73 5.71 9.05
CA TYR A 188 -3.06 5.28 9.51
C TYR A 188 -2.97 4.42 10.77
N PHE A 189 -1.99 3.55 10.90
CA PHE A 189 -1.74 2.78 12.13
C PHE A 189 -1.43 3.70 13.32
N ASN A 190 -0.57 4.69 13.11
CA ASN A 190 -0.28 5.72 14.12
C ASN A 190 -1.50 6.58 14.48
N HIS A 191 -2.45 6.77 13.54
CA HIS A 191 -3.71 7.46 13.81
C HIS A 191 -4.58 6.69 14.83
N PHE A 192 -4.59 5.37 14.75
CA PHE A 192 -5.31 4.48 15.67
C PHE A 192 -4.47 4.00 16.87
N GLY A 193 -3.42 4.74 17.24
CA GLY A 193 -2.64 4.51 18.44
C GLY A 193 -1.62 3.37 18.38
N LEU A 194 -1.44 2.73 17.22
CA LEU A 194 -0.46 1.66 17.05
C LEU A 194 0.90 2.22 16.57
N ASN A 195 1.92 2.12 17.44
CA ASN A 195 3.30 2.32 17.01
C ASN A 195 3.80 1.08 16.29
N VAL A 196 4.11 1.19 15.01
CA VAL A 196 4.54 0.06 14.19
C VAL A 196 5.96 0.27 13.67
N THR A 197 6.71 -0.82 13.51
CA THR A 197 7.97 -0.83 12.77
C THR A 197 7.69 -1.18 11.32
N PRO A 198 7.77 -0.23 10.38
CA PRO A 198 7.42 -0.46 8.98
C PRO A 198 8.52 -1.25 8.26
N VAL A 199 8.12 -2.34 7.59
CA VAL A 199 9.00 -3.18 6.77
C VAL A 199 8.44 -3.25 5.36
N ARG A 200 9.19 -2.69 4.39
CA ARG A 200 8.80 -2.79 3.00
C ARG A 200 9.03 -4.18 2.43
N ALA A 201 8.07 -4.67 1.68
CA ALA A 201 8.14 -5.95 0.98
C ALA A 201 8.84 -5.83 -0.40
N ASP A 202 8.69 -4.68 -1.04
CA ASP A 202 9.20 -4.37 -2.37
C ASP A 202 9.75 -2.94 -2.42
N TYR A 203 10.37 -2.58 -3.55
CA TYR A 203 10.84 -1.22 -3.81
C TYR A 203 10.70 -0.93 -5.30
N MET A 204 10.00 0.13 -5.66
CA MET A 204 9.79 0.53 -7.04
C MET A 204 10.75 1.65 -7.43
N ALA A 205 11.34 1.53 -8.62
CA ALA A 205 12.18 2.57 -9.21
C ALA A 205 11.71 2.91 -10.62
N ALA A 206 11.68 4.20 -10.95
CA ALA A 206 11.43 4.63 -12.31
C ALA A 206 12.62 4.30 -13.22
N GLN A 207 12.34 4.02 -14.48
CA GLN A 207 13.38 3.77 -15.49
C GLN A 207 13.66 5.05 -16.28
N VAL A 208 14.83 5.66 -16.06
CA VAL A 208 15.20 6.87 -16.82
C VAL A 208 15.54 6.48 -18.26
N SER A 209 14.86 7.10 -19.23
CA SER A 209 15.00 6.82 -20.65
C SER A 209 14.77 8.09 -21.49
N TRP A 210 15.41 8.15 -22.67
CA TRP A 210 15.14 9.19 -23.67
C TRP A 210 13.79 9.00 -24.38
N LEU A 211 13.31 7.75 -24.45
CA LEU A 211 12.01 7.42 -25.03
C LEU A 211 10.99 7.15 -23.93
N PRO A 212 9.73 7.56 -24.11
CA PRO A 212 8.67 7.26 -23.16
C PRO A 212 8.49 5.75 -22.98
N LEU A 213 8.55 5.28 -21.72
CA LEU A 213 8.33 3.89 -21.35
C LEU A 213 6.96 3.75 -20.67
N TRP A 214 6.17 2.76 -21.10
CA TRP A 214 4.86 2.46 -20.53
C TRP A 214 4.93 2.21 -19.01
N TYR A 215 6.01 1.57 -18.55
CA TYR A 215 6.26 1.29 -17.16
C TYR A 215 6.27 2.56 -16.29
N ASN A 216 6.88 3.64 -16.79
CA ASN A 216 6.94 4.91 -16.07
C ASN A 216 5.55 5.55 -15.85
N PHE A 217 4.63 5.36 -16.80
CA PHE A 217 3.24 5.80 -16.62
C PHE A 217 2.53 4.96 -15.56
N ALA A 218 2.73 3.64 -15.53
CA ALA A 218 2.14 2.75 -14.54
C ALA A 218 2.60 3.10 -13.12
N VAL A 219 3.91 3.23 -12.90
CA VAL A 219 4.44 3.57 -11.57
C VAL A 219 4.10 5.01 -11.15
N THR A 220 3.87 5.92 -12.11
CA THR A 220 3.35 7.27 -11.83
C THR A 220 1.92 7.18 -11.29
N ASP A 221 1.05 6.38 -11.93
CA ASP A 221 -0.33 6.21 -11.47
C ASP A 221 -0.38 5.62 -10.05
N PHE A 222 0.48 4.64 -9.72
CA PHE A 222 0.60 4.10 -8.37
C PHE A 222 1.06 5.15 -7.37
N ALA A 223 2.09 5.93 -7.69
CA ALA A 223 2.59 6.99 -6.82
C ALA A 223 1.54 8.09 -6.58
N LEU A 224 0.83 8.51 -7.62
CA LEU A 224 -0.25 9.48 -7.51
C LEU A 224 -1.41 8.97 -6.67
N HIS A 225 -1.73 7.67 -6.74
CA HIS A 225 -2.74 7.05 -5.88
C HIS A 225 -2.39 7.24 -4.39
N GLU A 226 -1.13 7.01 -4.02
CA GLU A 226 -0.66 7.21 -2.65
C GLU A 226 -0.69 8.69 -2.24
N GLN A 227 -0.23 9.61 -3.10
CA GLN A 227 -0.28 11.05 -2.83
C GLN A 227 -1.71 11.55 -2.63
N ILE A 228 -2.66 11.08 -3.45
CA ILE A 228 -4.10 11.38 -3.28
C ILE A 228 -4.61 10.82 -1.95
N GLY A 229 -4.14 9.63 -1.54
CA GLY A 229 -4.45 9.05 -0.24
C GLY A 229 -4.02 9.94 0.94
N PHE A 230 -2.82 10.51 0.90
CA PHE A 230 -2.34 11.49 1.88
C PHE A 230 -3.16 12.79 1.86
N ALA A 231 -3.41 13.33 0.68
CA ALA A 231 -4.22 14.54 0.55
C ALA A 231 -5.63 14.35 1.13
N ARG A 232 -6.27 13.21 0.82
CA ARG A 232 -7.58 12.85 1.38
C ARG A 232 -7.53 12.75 2.91
N TYR A 233 -6.51 12.10 3.48
CA TYR A 233 -6.35 11.99 4.93
C TYR A 233 -6.27 13.38 5.59
N ASN A 234 -5.47 14.29 5.05
CA ASN A 234 -5.30 15.63 5.58
C ASN A 234 -6.59 16.45 5.48
N ILE A 235 -7.30 16.38 4.34
CA ILE A 235 -8.58 17.06 4.14
C ILE A 235 -9.62 16.54 5.13
N TYR A 236 -9.73 15.22 5.29
CA TYR A 236 -10.71 14.60 6.18
C TYR A 236 -10.43 14.92 7.65
N ASN A 237 -9.14 14.98 8.05
CA ASN A 237 -8.76 15.44 9.39
C ASN A 237 -9.12 16.91 9.61
N PHE A 238 -8.84 17.77 8.63
CA PHE A 238 -9.18 19.21 8.71
C PHE A 238 -10.70 19.42 8.80
N MET A 239 -11.48 18.64 8.06
CA MET A 239 -12.95 18.71 8.05
C MET A 239 -13.61 18.00 9.25
N GLY A 240 -12.84 17.28 10.07
CA GLY A 240 -13.36 16.46 11.17
C GLY A 240 -14.15 15.23 10.72
N TRP A 241 -13.90 14.73 9.51
CA TRP A 241 -14.60 13.56 8.94
C TRP A 241 -13.93 12.23 9.29
N ASN A 242 -12.65 12.26 9.67
CA ASN A 242 -12.00 11.08 10.24
C ASN A 242 -12.41 10.91 11.71
N SER A 243 -12.36 9.67 12.21
CA SER A 243 -12.44 9.41 13.66
C SER A 243 -11.35 10.18 14.39
N LYS A 244 -11.55 10.42 15.68
CA LYS A 244 -10.52 11.08 16.50
C LYS A 244 -9.27 10.20 16.56
N ARG A 245 -8.10 10.85 16.55
CA ARG A 245 -6.82 10.17 16.68
C ARG A 245 -6.69 9.57 18.08
N GLU A 246 -6.35 8.30 18.16
CA GLU A 246 -6.05 7.60 19.40
C GLU A 246 -4.59 7.86 19.82
N LYS A 247 -4.31 7.82 21.12
CA LYS A 247 -2.94 7.93 21.63
C LYS A 247 -2.29 6.54 21.62
N PRO A 248 -0.94 6.47 21.48
CA PRO A 248 -0.23 5.22 21.69
C PRO A 248 -0.53 4.64 23.07
N GLY A 249 -0.97 3.38 23.11
CA GLY A 249 -1.34 2.68 24.34
C GLY A 249 -2.83 2.77 24.72
N ASP A 250 -3.66 3.50 23.97
CA ASP A 250 -5.13 3.49 24.13
C ASP A 250 -5.75 2.28 23.38
N ALA A 251 -4.93 1.56 22.60
CA ALA A 251 -5.32 0.39 21.82
C ALA A 251 -5.06 -0.92 22.55
#